data_60d99e1d35db74a000d6662921545509
#
_entry.id   60d99e1d35db74a000d6662921545509
#
_cell.length_a   1.000
_cell.length_b   1.000
_cell.length_c   1.000
_cell.angle_alpha   90.00
_cell.angle_beta   90.00
_cell.angle_gamma   90.00
#
_symmetry.space_group_name_H-M   'P 1'
#
loop_
_entity.id
_entity.type
_entity.pdbx_description
1 polymer ?
#
loop_
_entity_poly.entity_id
_entity_poly.type
_entity_poly.pdbx_seq_one_letter_code
_entity_poly.pdbx_strand_id
1 'polypeptide(L)'
;VHQEYGECVTNIIPSVEDSEGWATKFRLLSARPLDEANPILDTELEVPGARARVAVITNPLNPYGLAFSLRRHREKPWTLPLFINNKMISPLGAGLISFLIDGARTLLVAGTRSSGKTSVLGAMMVEIMRKYRVICVEDTIELPSNALRELGYNIQNMKVRSALTVGGTEISADEGIRTSLRMGDSSLIVGEVRSLEAKALYEAMRIGALANVVAGTIHGDSAYGVFDRVVNDLGVQKTSFKATDIIVIANPVKSADGLHSFRRVRNITEVRKHWEEDPLKERGFVDLMTYNVKKDLLEPTAELVNGESETLKMIAGNVRELSGNWDAIWENILLRAKIKETLVDYANKAKMLDLLEAQFVVSSNDEFHRISDKIRDEVGYLDNKRIFFEWDNWIRREIKKRRFS
;
A
#
# COMPACT_ATOMS: atom_id res chain seq x y z
N VAL A 1 21.87 5.54 1.36
CA VAL A 1 21.48 4.15 1.70
C VAL A 1 21.18 3.40 0.42
N HIS A 2 21.95 2.37 0.12
CA HIS A 2 21.72 1.47 -1.02
C HIS A 2 20.59 0.48 -0.67
N GLN A 3 19.79 0.10 -1.66
CA GLN A 3 18.63 -0.78 -1.39
C GLN A 3 19.07 -2.20 -0.94
N GLU A 4 20.20 -2.68 -1.45
CA GLU A 4 20.74 -4.02 -1.19
C GLU A 4 21.76 -4.01 -0.05
N TYR A 5 22.73 -3.06 -0.11
CA TYR A 5 23.86 -3.02 0.83
C TYR A 5 23.62 -2.15 2.07
N GLY A 6 22.47 -1.47 2.15
CA GLY A 6 22.17 -0.60 3.29
C GLY A 6 22.94 0.72 3.28
N GLU A 7 23.56 1.04 4.39
CA GLU A 7 24.34 2.28 4.54
C GLU A 7 25.70 2.13 3.87
N CYS A 8 26.01 3.07 2.98
CA CYS A 8 27.28 3.09 2.22
C CYS A 8 27.89 4.49 2.29
N VAL A 9 29.20 4.52 2.32
CA VAL A 9 29.95 5.79 2.15
C VAL A 9 30.02 6.10 0.64
N THR A 10 29.88 7.40 0.31
CA THR A 10 30.01 7.90 -1.06
C THR A 10 31.29 8.71 -1.23
N ASN A 11 31.78 8.81 -2.44
CA ASN A 11 32.86 9.71 -2.83
C ASN A 11 32.36 11.12 -3.20
N ILE A 12 31.08 11.39 -3.07
CA ILE A 12 30.50 12.72 -3.28
C ILE A 12 30.60 13.49 -1.95
N ILE A 13 31.45 14.48 -1.92
CA ILE A 13 31.68 15.36 -0.75
C ILE A 13 31.32 16.77 -1.18
N PRO A 14 30.12 17.27 -0.81
CA PRO A 14 29.72 18.65 -1.15
C PRO A 14 30.58 19.65 -0.38
N SER A 15 30.90 20.77 -1.01
CA SER A 15 31.49 21.92 -0.34
C SER A 15 30.48 22.60 0.61
N VAL A 16 30.99 23.48 1.48
CA VAL A 16 30.10 24.28 2.33
C VAL A 16 29.19 25.16 1.48
N GLU A 17 29.74 25.77 0.41
CA GLU A 17 29.00 26.62 -0.52
C GLU A 17 27.91 25.84 -1.25
N ASP A 18 28.17 24.60 -1.72
CA ASP A 18 27.16 23.73 -2.31
C ASP A 18 26.04 23.42 -1.32
N SER A 19 26.41 23.11 -0.08
CA SER A 19 25.46 22.79 0.99
C SER A 19 24.53 23.95 1.33
N GLU A 20 25.07 25.16 1.44
CA GLU A 20 24.29 26.39 1.65
C GLU A 20 23.40 26.70 0.45
N GLY A 21 23.92 26.50 -0.76
CA GLY A 21 23.15 26.61 -2.00
C GLY A 21 21.96 25.69 -2.06
N TRP A 22 22.14 24.43 -1.64
CA TRP A 22 21.04 23.45 -1.54
C TRP A 22 20.02 23.85 -0.48
N ALA A 23 20.46 24.22 0.71
CA ALA A 23 19.59 24.67 1.79
C ALA A 23 18.72 25.86 1.36
N THR A 24 19.33 26.82 0.66
CA THR A 24 18.63 27.99 0.11
C THR A 24 17.57 27.58 -0.92
N LYS A 25 17.90 26.67 -1.83
CA LYS A 25 16.93 26.13 -2.82
C LYS A 25 15.76 25.43 -2.13
N PHE A 26 16.02 24.57 -1.14
CA PHE A 26 14.95 23.88 -0.42
C PHE A 26 14.06 24.84 0.36
N ARG A 27 14.64 25.87 0.98
CA ARG A 27 13.89 26.94 1.66
C ARG A 27 12.97 27.69 0.69
N LEU A 28 13.47 28.05 -0.50
CA LEU A 28 12.69 28.74 -1.52
C LEU A 28 11.56 27.86 -2.07
N LEU A 29 11.84 26.59 -2.39
CA LEU A 29 10.86 25.65 -2.91
C LEU A 29 9.74 25.32 -1.91
N SER A 30 10.08 25.25 -0.63
CA SER A 30 9.11 24.93 0.43
C SER A 30 8.34 26.15 0.95
N ALA A 31 8.81 27.37 0.65
CA ALA A 31 8.34 28.61 1.26
C ALA A 31 8.38 28.58 2.81
N ARG A 32 9.30 27.79 3.40
CA ARG A 32 9.47 27.62 4.85
C ARG A 32 10.84 28.17 5.29
N PRO A 33 10.92 28.79 6.46
CA PRO A 33 12.21 29.27 6.99
C PRO A 33 13.13 28.08 7.33
N LEU A 34 14.43 28.33 7.19
CA LEU A 34 15.49 27.48 7.73
C LEU A 34 16.58 28.44 8.24
N ASP A 35 16.59 28.64 9.52
CA ASP A 35 17.49 29.59 10.24
C ASP A 35 17.65 29.14 11.69
N GLU A 36 18.34 29.93 12.51
CA GLU A 36 18.57 29.61 13.92
C GLU A 36 17.29 29.54 14.76
N ALA A 37 16.26 30.30 14.40
CA ALA A 37 14.94 30.23 15.06
C ALA A 37 14.11 29.04 14.56
N ASN A 38 14.34 28.59 13.33
CA ASN A 38 13.67 27.48 12.68
C ASN A 38 14.69 26.48 12.12
N PRO A 39 15.40 25.72 12.97
CA PRO A 39 16.55 24.93 12.57
C PRO A 39 16.21 23.61 11.87
N ILE A 40 14.94 23.36 11.60
CA ILE A 40 14.43 22.12 10.95
C ILE A 40 13.59 22.50 9.74
N LEU A 41 13.93 21.94 8.58
CA LEU A 41 13.14 22.02 7.36
C LEU A 41 12.77 20.61 6.89
N ASP A 42 11.49 20.29 6.84
CA ASP A 42 10.97 19.07 6.21
C ASP A 42 10.15 19.47 4.98
N THR A 43 10.56 18.99 3.80
CA THR A 43 9.99 19.41 2.52
C THR A 43 10.08 18.30 1.48
N GLU A 44 9.52 18.56 0.31
CA GLU A 44 9.57 17.70 -0.85
C GLU A 44 10.41 18.35 -1.95
N LEU A 45 11.21 17.55 -2.62
CA LEU A 45 11.91 17.92 -3.84
C LEU A 45 11.25 17.20 -5.01
N GLU A 46 10.76 17.95 -5.97
CA GLU A 46 10.26 17.43 -7.25
C GLU A 46 11.00 18.13 -8.39
N VAL A 47 11.81 17.36 -9.10
CA VAL A 47 12.55 17.81 -10.28
C VAL A 47 12.37 16.76 -11.40
N PRO A 48 12.53 17.12 -12.67
CA PRO A 48 12.45 16.16 -13.77
C PRO A 48 13.36 14.95 -13.52
N GLY A 49 12.77 13.75 -13.47
CA GLY A 49 13.49 12.48 -13.24
C GLY A 49 13.84 12.16 -11.78
N ALA A 50 13.42 12.98 -10.79
CA ALA A 50 13.63 12.67 -9.39
C ALA A 50 12.60 13.31 -8.46
N ARG A 51 12.11 12.51 -7.52
CA ARG A 51 11.26 12.96 -6.42
C ARG A 51 11.82 12.46 -5.10
N ALA A 52 11.92 13.33 -4.11
CA ALA A 52 12.47 12.97 -2.81
C ALA A 52 11.80 13.74 -1.67
N ARG A 53 11.64 13.10 -0.53
CA ARG A 53 11.46 13.79 0.74
C ARG A 53 12.81 14.29 1.22
N VAL A 54 12.86 15.53 1.67
CA VAL A 54 14.09 16.20 2.11
C VAL A 54 13.89 16.69 3.53
N ALA A 55 14.76 16.28 4.45
CA ALA A 55 14.87 16.85 5.76
C ALA A 55 16.23 17.56 5.89
N VAL A 56 16.24 18.79 6.36
CA VAL A 56 17.44 19.57 6.59
C VAL A 56 17.44 20.05 8.03
N ILE A 57 18.59 20.01 8.69
CA ILE A 57 18.81 20.62 9.99
C ILE A 57 20.02 21.53 9.95
N THR A 58 19.97 22.61 10.75
CA THR A 58 21.05 23.60 10.87
C THR A 58 21.29 23.99 12.33
N ASN A 59 22.18 24.94 12.57
CA ASN A 59 22.39 25.55 13.89
C ASN A 59 21.09 26.19 14.43
N PRO A 60 20.83 26.15 15.75
CA PRO A 60 21.66 25.54 16.81
C PRO A 60 21.43 24.05 17.02
N LEU A 61 20.47 23.43 16.32
CA LEU A 61 20.12 22.00 16.50
C LEU A 61 21.28 21.09 16.10
N ASN A 62 21.97 21.42 15.01
CA ASN A 62 23.19 20.72 14.60
C ASN A 62 24.40 21.64 14.73
N PRO A 63 25.24 21.48 15.78
CA PRO A 63 26.41 22.35 16.01
C PRO A 63 27.46 22.30 14.89
N TYR A 64 27.41 21.29 14.03
CA TYR A 64 28.35 21.10 12.93
C TYR A 64 27.88 21.72 11.60
N GLY A 65 26.77 22.49 11.63
CA GLY A 65 26.23 23.17 10.46
C GLY A 65 25.08 22.43 9.79
N LEU A 66 25.05 22.44 8.48
CA LEU A 66 23.97 21.82 7.70
C LEU A 66 24.09 20.30 7.64
N ALA A 67 22.99 19.59 7.86
CA ALA A 67 22.89 18.16 7.57
C ALA A 67 21.60 17.88 6.77
N PHE A 68 21.72 16.98 5.79
CA PHE A 68 20.65 16.65 4.85
C PHE A 68 20.30 15.17 4.91
N SER A 69 19.01 14.88 4.82
CA SER A 69 18.49 13.55 4.56
C SER A 69 17.57 13.60 3.35
N LEU A 70 17.95 12.92 2.27
CA LEU A 70 17.13 12.84 1.05
C LEU A 70 16.64 11.42 0.87
N ARG A 71 15.33 11.24 0.87
CA ARG A 71 14.68 9.94 0.64
C ARG A 71 14.02 9.95 -0.73
N ARG A 72 14.71 9.37 -1.70
CA ARG A 72 14.20 9.27 -3.07
C ARG A 72 12.99 8.36 -3.13
N HIS A 73 11.95 8.81 -3.79
CA HIS A 73 10.77 8.02 -4.12
C HIS A 73 10.86 7.50 -5.55
N ARG A 74 10.23 6.35 -5.78
CA ARG A 74 10.04 5.83 -7.13
C ARG A 74 8.93 6.63 -7.80
N GLU A 75 9.16 7.09 -9.03
CA GLU A 75 8.15 7.85 -9.79
C GLU A 75 6.99 6.97 -10.25
N LYS A 76 7.31 5.79 -10.79
CA LYS A 76 6.31 4.83 -11.23
C LYS A 76 5.71 4.09 -10.02
N PRO A 77 4.39 3.88 -9.98
CA PRO A 77 3.77 3.10 -8.92
C PRO A 77 4.35 1.68 -8.83
N TRP A 78 4.53 1.17 -7.62
CA TRP A 78 4.73 -0.25 -7.41
C TRP A 78 3.46 -1.02 -7.77
N THR A 79 3.62 -2.27 -8.18
CA THR A 79 2.50 -3.17 -8.50
C THR A 79 2.67 -4.50 -7.78
N LEU A 80 1.59 -5.24 -7.60
CA LEU A 80 1.67 -6.59 -7.03
C LEU A 80 2.52 -7.54 -7.88
N PRO A 81 2.47 -7.54 -9.24
CA PRO A 81 3.39 -8.31 -10.07
C PRO A 81 4.87 -7.95 -9.86
N LEU A 82 5.23 -6.66 -9.70
CA LEU A 82 6.60 -6.26 -9.35
C LEU A 82 7.02 -6.83 -7.98
N PHE A 83 6.12 -6.85 -7.02
CA PHE A 83 6.41 -7.43 -5.70
C PHE A 83 6.56 -8.95 -5.74
N ILE A 84 5.80 -9.65 -6.59
CA ILE A 84 6.01 -11.09 -6.85
C ILE A 84 7.40 -11.30 -7.45
N ASN A 85 7.76 -10.53 -8.47
CA ASN A 85 9.06 -10.63 -9.13
C ASN A 85 10.24 -10.39 -8.17
N ASN A 86 10.07 -9.47 -7.20
CA ASN A 86 11.06 -9.15 -6.18
C ASN A 86 10.93 -10.02 -4.90
N LYS A 87 10.07 -11.06 -4.93
CA LYS A 87 9.79 -11.96 -3.81
C LYS A 87 9.27 -11.27 -2.54
N MET A 88 8.76 -10.04 -2.64
CA MET A 88 8.20 -9.33 -1.49
C MET A 88 6.88 -9.95 -1.02
N ILE A 89 6.11 -10.52 -1.96
CA ILE A 89 4.86 -11.23 -1.72
C ILE A 89 4.78 -12.47 -2.62
N SER A 90 4.07 -13.51 -2.18
CA SER A 90 3.78 -14.67 -3.05
C SER A 90 2.64 -14.36 -4.03
N PRO A 91 2.52 -15.11 -5.16
CA PRO A 91 1.40 -14.98 -6.08
C PRO A 91 0.04 -15.11 -5.38
N LEU A 92 -0.09 -16.07 -4.46
CA LEU A 92 -1.30 -16.27 -3.68
C LEU A 92 -1.62 -15.07 -2.77
N GLY A 93 -0.62 -14.51 -2.09
CA GLY A 93 -0.79 -13.31 -1.28
C GLY A 93 -1.24 -12.10 -2.11
N ALA A 94 -0.68 -11.96 -3.32
CA ALA A 94 -1.10 -10.91 -4.25
C ALA A 94 -2.54 -11.12 -4.75
N GLY A 95 -2.94 -12.38 -5.04
CA GLY A 95 -4.31 -12.74 -5.39
C GLY A 95 -5.31 -12.45 -4.27
N LEU A 96 -4.94 -12.78 -3.03
CA LEU A 96 -5.74 -12.48 -1.84
C LEU A 96 -5.93 -10.97 -1.65
N ILE A 97 -4.85 -10.18 -1.73
CA ILE A 97 -4.95 -8.71 -1.64
C ILE A 97 -5.85 -8.13 -2.74
N SER A 98 -5.70 -8.59 -3.99
CA SER A 98 -6.55 -8.16 -5.10
C SER A 98 -8.04 -8.47 -4.82
N PHE A 99 -8.35 -9.64 -4.27
CA PHE A 99 -9.71 -10.03 -3.90
C PHE A 99 -10.27 -9.16 -2.76
N LEU A 100 -9.46 -8.85 -1.75
CA LEU A 100 -9.85 -7.99 -0.62
C LEU A 100 -10.12 -6.54 -1.05
N ILE A 101 -9.36 -6.03 -2.02
CA ILE A 101 -9.57 -4.68 -2.57
C ILE A 101 -10.90 -4.62 -3.33
N ASP A 102 -11.19 -5.59 -4.20
CA ASP A 102 -12.48 -5.66 -4.90
C ASP A 102 -13.65 -5.88 -3.93
N GLY A 103 -13.41 -6.58 -2.82
CA GLY A 103 -14.36 -6.77 -1.74
C GLY A 103 -14.58 -5.53 -0.86
N ALA A 104 -13.98 -4.39 -1.19
CA ALA A 104 -14.12 -3.12 -0.46
C ALA A 104 -13.87 -3.25 1.05
N ARG A 105 -12.74 -3.87 1.43
CA ARG A 105 -12.40 -4.07 2.84
C ARG A 105 -11.58 -2.94 3.42
N THR A 106 -11.54 -2.89 4.75
CA THR A 106 -10.70 -1.96 5.51
C THR A 106 -9.35 -2.63 5.79
N LEU A 107 -8.26 -1.98 5.34
CA LEU A 107 -6.92 -2.55 5.40
C LEU A 107 -5.93 -1.59 6.05
N LEU A 108 -5.11 -2.11 6.95
CA LEU A 108 -3.93 -1.41 7.45
C LEU A 108 -2.66 -2.10 6.97
N VAL A 109 -1.76 -1.34 6.37
CA VAL A 109 -0.41 -1.81 6.03
C VAL A 109 0.53 -1.37 7.13
N ALA A 110 1.01 -2.33 7.90
CA ALA A 110 1.90 -2.07 9.03
C ALA A 110 3.31 -2.59 8.79
N GLY A 111 4.25 -2.07 9.56
CA GLY A 111 5.64 -2.51 9.50
C GLY A 111 6.57 -1.50 10.15
N THR A 112 7.84 -1.87 10.29
CA THR A 112 8.89 -1.03 10.82
C THR A 112 9.29 0.08 9.84
N ARG A 113 10.21 0.94 10.24
CA ARG A 113 10.73 2.01 9.36
C ARG A 113 11.38 1.39 8.11
N SER A 114 11.15 2.00 6.95
CA SER A 114 11.70 1.56 5.65
C SER A 114 11.29 0.15 5.19
N SER A 115 10.26 -0.45 5.78
CA SER A 115 9.76 -1.79 5.42
C SER A 115 8.99 -1.84 4.08
N GLY A 116 8.65 -0.70 3.51
CA GLY A 116 7.93 -0.61 2.23
C GLY A 116 6.41 -0.46 2.37
N LYS A 117 5.88 -0.05 3.53
CA LYS A 117 4.43 0.16 3.77
C LYS A 117 3.77 1.00 2.69
N THR A 118 4.29 2.22 2.46
CA THR A 118 3.75 3.14 1.44
C THR A 118 3.80 2.54 0.04
N SER A 119 4.86 1.76 -0.27
CA SER A 119 4.97 1.04 -1.55
C SER A 119 3.90 -0.04 -1.70
N VAL A 120 3.60 -0.80 -0.62
CA VAL A 120 2.53 -1.80 -0.60
C VAL A 120 1.18 -1.13 -0.74
N LEU A 121 0.92 -0.05 -0.01
CA LEU A 121 -0.32 0.72 -0.12
C LEU A 121 -0.49 1.28 -1.55
N GLY A 122 0.57 1.82 -2.15
CA GLY A 122 0.56 2.28 -3.54
C GLY A 122 0.26 1.15 -4.54
N ALA A 123 0.77 -0.05 -4.32
CA ALA A 123 0.44 -1.22 -5.15
C ALA A 123 -1.01 -1.68 -4.96
N MET A 124 -1.57 -1.55 -3.76
CA MET A 124 -3.00 -1.80 -3.52
C MET A 124 -3.88 -0.80 -4.26
N MET A 125 -3.46 0.47 -4.38
CA MET A 125 -4.19 1.46 -5.16
C MET A 125 -4.29 1.09 -6.65
N VAL A 126 -3.28 0.42 -7.22
CA VAL A 126 -3.31 -0.09 -8.60
C VAL A 126 -4.37 -1.19 -8.80
N GLU A 127 -4.77 -1.88 -7.74
CA GLU A 127 -5.83 -2.90 -7.79
C GLU A 127 -7.24 -2.30 -7.71
N ILE A 128 -7.40 -1.04 -7.28
CA ILE A 128 -8.71 -0.37 -7.26
C ILE A 128 -9.16 -0.14 -8.70
N MET A 129 -10.38 -0.55 -9.03
CA MET A 129 -10.92 -0.29 -10.37
C MET A 129 -11.01 1.22 -10.65
N ARG A 130 -10.61 1.65 -11.85
CA ARG A 130 -10.56 3.08 -12.26
C ARG A 130 -11.91 3.80 -12.22
N LYS A 131 -13.02 3.07 -12.25
CA LYS A 131 -14.37 3.65 -12.12
C LYS A 131 -14.64 4.26 -10.74
N TYR A 132 -13.89 3.84 -9.70
CA TYR A 132 -14.07 4.37 -8.36
C TYR A 132 -13.21 5.61 -8.14
N ARG A 133 -13.77 6.58 -7.44
CA ARG A 133 -13.03 7.73 -6.96
C ARG A 133 -12.14 7.32 -5.79
N VAL A 134 -10.93 7.88 -5.75
CA VAL A 134 -9.98 7.68 -4.65
C VAL A 134 -9.64 9.03 -4.03
N ILE A 135 -9.73 9.14 -2.71
CA ILE A 135 -9.28 10.30 -1.97
C ILE A 135 -8.05 9.89 -1.17
N CYS A 136 -6.93 10.60 -1.39
CA CYS A 136 -5.69 10.39 -0.66
C CYS A 136 -5.50 11.54 0.33
N VAL A 137 -5.27 11.20 1.61
CA VAL A 137 -4.96 12.18 2.66
C VAL A 137 -3.54 11.93 3.15
N GLU A 138 -2.65 12.92 2.99
CA GLU A 138 -1.23 12.82 3.31
C GLU A 138 -0.69 14.12 3.88
N ASP A 139 0.20 14.03 4.86
CA ASP A 139 0.98 15.18 5.35
C ASP A 139 2.18 15.46 4.44
N THR A 140 2.80 14.41 3.95
CA THR A 140 3.84 14.42 2.93
C THR A 140 3.38 13.54 1.78
N ILE A 141 3.36 14.07 0.57
CA ILE A 141 2.87 13.34 -0.59
C ILE A 141 3.88 12.26 -0.99
N GLU A 142 3.65 11.02 -0.60
CA GLU A 142 4.48 9.85 -0.92
C GLU A 142 3.75 8.88 -1.86
N LEU A 143 2.42 8.84 -1.83
CA LEU A 143 1.62 7.98 -2.69
C LEU A 143 1.75 8.37 -4.18
N PRO A 144 1.67 7.40 -5.10
CA PRO A 144 1.89 7.65 -6.53
C PRO A 144 0.66 8.24 -7.23
N SER A 145 -0.03 9.18 -6.59
CA SER A 145 -1.32 9.71 -7.03
C SER A 145 -1.24 10.39 -8.39
N ASN A 146 -0.17 11.17 -8.68
CA ASN A 146 -0.01 11.84 -9.96
C ASN A 146 0.17 10.82 -11.09
N ALA A 147 1.05 9.83 -10.91
CA ALA A 147 1.27 8.79 -11.90
C ALA A 147 0.00 7.95 -12.17
N LEU A 148 -0.81 7.70 -11.15
CA LEU A 148 -2.08 6.99 -11.32
C LEU A 148 -3.13 7.86 -12.02
N ARG A 149 -3.16 9.18 -11.77
CA ARG A 149 -4.03 10.12 -12.52
C ARG A 149 -3.72 10.11 -14.01
N GLU A 150 -2.44 10.08 -14.38
CA GLU A 150 -2.00 9.95 -15.79
C GLU A 150 -2.48 8.63 -16.42
N LEU A 151 -2.69 7.59 -15.62
CA LEU A 151 -3.26 6.32 -16.04
C LEU A 151 -4.81 6.29 -16.04
N GLY A 152 -5.46 7.44 -15.80
CA GLY A 152 -6.91 7.60 -15.87
C GLY A 152 -7.67 7.30 -14.56
N TYR A 153 -6.99 7.27 -13.42
CA TYR A 153 -7.67 7.19 -12.11
C TYR A 153 -8.27 8.54 -11.72
N ASN A 154 -9.47 8.51 -11.14
CA ASN A 154 -10.07 9.68 -10.51
C ASN A 154 -9.56 9.82 -9.07
N ILE A 155 -8.44 10.53 -8.90
CA ILE A 155 -7.81 10.72 -7.58
C ILE A 155 -7.88 12.18 -7.15
N GLN A 156 -8.36 12.40 -5.92
CA GLN A 156 -8.30 13.66 -5.23
C GLN A 156 -7.26 13.58 -4.11
N ASN A 157 -6.20 14.38 -4.19
CA ASN A 157 -5.23 14.53 -3.11
C ASN A 157 -5.65 15.62 -2.14
N MET A 158 -5.53 15.35 -0.86
CA MET A 158 -5.65 16.28 0.22
C MET A 158 -4.33 16.34 0.98
N LYS A 159 -3.57 17.42 0.79
CA LYS A 159 -2.36 17.68 1.58
C LYS A 159 -2.78 18.32 2.89
N VAL A 160 -2.37 17.71 3.99
CA VAL A 160 -2.72 18.13 5.35
C VAL A 160 -1.47 18.52 6.12
N ARG A 161 -1.67 19.25 7.23
CA ARG A 161 -0.57 19.66 8.09
C ARG A 161 0.13 18.45 8.70
N SER A 162 1.46 18.48 8.69
CA SER A 162 2.26 17.51 9.43
C SER A 162 2.04 17.64 10.95
N ALA A 163 1.95 16.51 11.65
CA ALA A 163 1.82 16.50 13.12
C ALA A 163 2.98 17.20 13.86
N LEU A 164 4.13 17.37 13.18
CA LEU A 164 5.31 18.06 13.74
C LEU A 164 5.26 19.58 13.60
N THR A 165 4.32 20.13 12.82
CA THR A 165 4.24 21.58 12.57
C THR A 165 3.28 22.22 13.58
N VAL A 166 3.78 23.09 14.43
CA VAL A 166 2.98 23.87 15.38
C VAL A 166 2.63 25.21 14.73
N GLY A 167 1.32 25.49 14.61
CA GLY A 167 0.82 26.73 14.00
C GLY A 167 0.75 26.67 12.47
N GLY A 168 -0.01 27.59 11.87
CA GLY A 168 -0.20 27.68 10.42
C GLY A 168 -1.67 27.56 10.00
N THR A 169 -1.96 27.94 8.75
CA THR A 169 -3.29 27.91 8.12
C THR A 169 -3.61 26.56 7.48
N GLU A 170 -2.71 25.57 7.58
CA GLU A 170 -2.89 24.23 6.99
C GLU A 170 -3.94 23.45 7.77
N ILE A 171 -4.81 22.73 7.03
CA ILE A 171 -5.86 21.85 7.55
C ILE A 171 -5.23 20.65 8.27
N SER A 172 -5.79 20.26 9.41
CA SER A 172 -5.34 19.05 10.13
C SER A 172 -5.75 17.76 9.41
N ALA A 173 -5.03 16.66 9.66
CA ALA A 173 -5.29 15.39 9.00
C ALA A 173 -6.68 14.81 9.36
N ASP A 174 -7.12 14.97 10.60
CA ASP A 174 -8.46 14.54 11.04
C ASP A 174 -9.59 15.33 10.35
N GLU A 175 -9.42 16.64 10.16
CA GLU A 175 -10.36 17.48 9.41
C GLU A 175 -10.37 17.09 7.92
N GLY A 176 -9.21 16.81 7.33
CA GLY A 176 -9.09 16.32 5.96
C GLY A 176 -9.87 15.02 5.76
N ILE A 177 -9.72 14.04 6.67
CA ILE A 177 -10.44 12.77 6.62
C ILE A 177 -11.96 12.99 6.78
N ARG A 178 -12.41 13.79 7.75
CA ARG A 178 -13.84 14.09 7.90
C ARG A 178 -14.42 14.82 6.71
N THR A 179 -13.63 15.68 6.06
CA THR A 179 -14.04 16.34 4.82
C THR A 179 -14.20 15.33 3.69
N SER A 180 -13.35 14.33 3.59
CA SER A 180 -13.46 13.28 2.57
C SER A 180 -14.80 12.53 2.63
N LEU A 181 -15.35 12.30 3.83
CA LEU A 181 -16.66 11.66 4.02
C LEU A 181 -17.86 12.45 3.45
N ARG A 182 -17.65 13.75 3.20
CA ARG A 182 -18.69 14.63 2.58
C ARG A 182 -18.57 14.72 1.08
N MET A 183 -17.51 14.12 0.50
CA MET A 183 -17.23 14.21 -0.94
C MET A 183 -17.83 13.07 -1.76
N GLY A 184 -18.76 12.32 -1.20
CA GLY A 184 -19.44 11.19 -1.84
C GLY A 184 -18.68 9.87 -1.69
N ASP A 185 -19.25 8.82 -2.27
CA ASP A 185 -18.70 7.47 -2.19
C ASP A 185 -17.31 7.39 -2.87
N SER A 186 -16.30 7.18 -2.08
CA SER A 186 -14.91 7.17 -2.53
C SER A 186 -14.09 6.16 -1.72
N SER A 187 -13.07 5.57 -2.35
CA SER A 187 -12.04 4.87 -1.60
C SER A 187 -11.20 5.89 -0.85
N LEU A 188 -10.96 5.69 0.43
CA LEU A 188 -10.16 6.58 1.28
C LEU A 188 -8.80 5.94 1.57
N ILE A 189 -7.74 6.63 1.17
CA ILE A 189 -6.36 6.18 1.38
C ILE A 189 -5.64 7.21 2.25
N VAL A 190 -5.15 6.78 3.42
CA VAL A 190 -4.39 7.62 4.35
C VAL A 190 -2.93 7.23 4.28
N GLY A 191 -2.07 8.17 3.90
CA GLY A 191 -0.64 7.91 3.66
C GLY A 191 0.05 7.32 4.88
N GLU A 192 -0.14 7.91 6.05
CA GLU A 192 0.36 7.36 7.33
C GLU A 192 -0.51 7.83 8.50
N VAL A 193 -0.78 6.90 9.42
CA VAL A 193 -1.55 7.13 10.66
C VAL A 193 -0.58 7.27 11.83
N ARG A 194 -0.49 8.46 12.42
CA ARG A 194 0.51 8.80 13.45
C ARG A 194 -0.08 9.41 14.72
N SER A 195 -1.23 10.08 14.63
CA SER A 195 -1.77 10.92 15.70
C SER A 195 -3.31 10.97 15.72
N LEU A 196 -3.90 12.13 15.89
CA LEU A 196 -5.34 12.34 16.05
C LEU A 196 -6.18 11.89 14.84
N GLU A 197 -5.60 11.86 13.64
CA GLU A 197 -6.26 11.36 12.44
C GLU A 197 -6.69 9.90 12.54
N ALA A 198 -6.09 9.12 13.46
CA ALA A 198 -6.51 7.74 13.73
C ALA A 198 -7.99 7.66 14.08
N LYS A 199 -8.51 8.56 14.93
CA LYS A 199 -9.92 8.55 15.33
C LYS A 199 -10.84 8.83 14.15
N ALA A 200 -10.48 9.79 13.30
CA ALA A 200 -11.24 10.11 12.10
C ALA A 200 -11.20 8.97 11.06
N LEU A 201 -10.04 8.31 10.90
CA LEU A 201 -9.92 7.13 10.04
C LEU A 201 -10.83 5.99 10.52
N TYR A 202 -10.85 5.71 11.82
CA TYR A 202 -11.72 4.66 12.37
C TYR A 202 -13.21 5.04 12.32
N GLU A 203 -13.55 6.33 12.39
CA GLU A 203 -14.88 6.82 12.09
C GLU A 203 -15.24 6.53 10.62
N ALA A 204 -14.35 6.85 9.68
CA ALA A 204 -14.53 6.56 8.26
C ALA A 204 -14.67 5.06 7.98
N MET A 205 -13.86 4.21 8.61
CA MET A 205 -13.96 2.75 8.49
C MET A 205 -15.31 2.21 8.94
N ARG A 206 -15.92 2.81 9.99
CA ARG A 206 -17.22 2.37 10.51
C ARG A 206 -18.41 2.82 9.64
N ILE A 207 -18.31 4.01 9.04
CA ILE A 207 -19.38 4.60 8.24
C ILE A 207 -19.31 4.11 6.78
N GLY A 208 -18.13 4.05 6.20
CA GLY A 208 -17.92 3.87 4.76
C GLY A 208 -17.52 2.47 4.32
N ALA A 209 -17.26 1.56 5.25
CA ALA A 209 -16.66 0.25 4.97
C ALA A 209 -17.50 -0.71 4.09
N LEU A 210 -18.73 -0.36 3.75
CA LEU A 210 -19.60 -1.19 2.91
C LEU A 210 -19.58 -0.80 1.43
N ALA A 211 -19.08 0.40 1.09
CA ALA A 211 -19.14 0.92 -0.27
C ALA A 211 -17.79 0.89 -1.00
N ASN A 212 -16.67 1.19 -0.29
CA ASN A 212 -15.36 1.34 -0.91
C ASN A 212 -14.21 0.99 0.05
N VAL A 213 -13.01 0.82 -0.51
CA VAL A 213 -11.78 0.53 0.25
C VAL A 213 -11.44 1.69 1.18
N VAL A 214 -11.17 1.40 2.45
CA VAL A 214 -10.51 2.34 3.37
C VAL A 214 -9.18 1.72 3.79
N ALA A 215 -8.07 2.36 3.45
CA ALA A 215 -6.76 1.82 3.76
C ALA A 215 -5.79 2.91 4.22
N GLY A 216 -4.79 2.49 5.00
CA GLY A 216 -3.74 3.40 5.46
C GLY A 216 -2.47 2.66 5.86
N THR A 217 -1.38 3.41 6.08
CA THR A 217 -0.18 2.82 6.68
C THR A 217 -0.06 3.20 8.15
N ILE A 218 0.53 2.32 8.94
CA ILE A 218 0.80 2.55 10.35
C ILE A 218 2.12 1.90 10.76
N HIS A 219 2.78 2.43 11.77
CA HIS A 219 3.92 1.75 12.39
C HIS A 219 3.44 0.63 13.31
N GLY A 220 4.00 -0.55 13.15
CA GLY A 220 3.76 -1.74 13.96
C GLY A 220 4.45 -2.95 13.33
N ASP A 221 4.97 -3.85 14.11
CA ASP A 221 5.70 -5.06 13.66
C ASP A 221 4.82 -6.31 13.62
N SER A 222 3.63 -6.23 14.21
CA SER A 222 2.68 -7.31 14.37
C SER A 222 1.24 -6.77 14.43
N ALA A 223 0.24 -7.62 14.25
CA ALA A 223 -1.16 -7.23 14.37
C ALA A 223 -1.49 -6.72 15.78
N TYR A 224 -0.92 -7.36 16.80
CA TYR A 224 -1.07 -6.89 18.18
C TYR A 224 -0.37 -5.57 18.44
N GLY A 225 0.84 -5.37 17.90
CA GLY A 225 1.54 -4.08 17.99
C GLY A 225 0.77 -2.94 17.31
N VAL A 226 0.04 -3.22 16.22
CA VAL A 226 -0.88 -2.26 15.59
C VAL A 226 -2.07 -1.96 16.53
N PHE A 227 -2.67 -2.97 17.11
CA PHE A 227 -3.76 -2.80 18.09
C PHE A 227 -3.33 -1.95 19.28
N ASP A 228 -2.21 -2.31 19.90
CA ASP A 228 -1.66 -1.60 21.05
C ASP A 228 -1.42 -0.12 20.73
N ARG A 229 -0.76 0.15 19.60
CA ARG A 229 -0.53 1.51 19.13
C ARG A 229 -1.82 2.28 18.88
N VAL A 230 -2.79 1.68 18.18
CA VAL A 230 -4.05 2.35 17.83
C VAL A 230 -4.89 2.64 19.06
N VAL A 231 -4.97 1.70 19.97
CA VAL A 231 -5.83 1.82 21.17
C VAL A 231 -5.15 2.62 22.28
N ASN A 232 -3.92 2.25 22.63
CA ASN A 232 -3.26 2.82 23.79
C ASN A 232 -2.51 4.12 23.49
N ASP A 233 -1.78 4.21 22.34
CA ASP A 233 -1.04 5.42 22.00
C ASP A 233 -1.93 6.48 21.32
N LEU A 234 -2.78 6.07 20.35
CA LEU A 234 -3.58 6.98 19.54
C LEU A 234 -4.99 7.20 20.11
N GLY A 235 -5.37 6.48 21.18
CA GLY A 235 -6.61 6.67 21.93
C GLY A 235 -7.88 6.34 21.15
N VAL A 236 -7.81 5.39 20.22
CA VAL A 236 -8.99 4.83 19.54
C VAL A 236 -9.64 3.80 20.45
N GLN A 237 -10.95 3.84 20.58
CA GLN A 237 -11.66 2.84 21.40
C GLN A 237 -11.45 1.42 20.86
N LYS A 238 -11.29 0.44 21.75
CA LYS A 238 -11.16 -1.00 21.40
C LYS A 238 -12.26 -1.47 20.45
N THR A 239 -13.51 -1.07 20.70
CA THR A 239 -14.65 -1.40 19.84
C THR A 239 -14.56 -0.82 18.45
N SER A 240 -13.93 0.36 18.30
CA SER A 240 -13.69 0.98 17.00
C SER A 240 -12.60 0.27 16.23
N PHE A 241 -11.57 -0.28 16.90
CA PHE A 241 -10.52 -1.05 16.23
C PHE A 241 -11.07 -2.25 15.45
N LYS A 242 -12.18 -2.82 15.89
CA LYS A 242 -12.91 -3.88 15.16
C LYS A 242 -13.36 -3.47 13.76
N ALA A 243 -13.33 -2.19 13.40
CA ALA A 243 -13.59 -1.74 12.03
C ALA A 243 -12.45 -2.09 11.05
N THR A 244 -11.25 -2.40 11.53
CA THR A 244 -10.18 -2.98 10.69
C THR A 244 -10.53 -4.41 10.33
N ASP A 245 -10.52 -4.76 9.04
CA ASP A 245 -10.73 -6.13 8.58
C ASP A 245 -9.42 -6.89 8.45
N ILE A 246 -8.42 -6.26 7.83
CA ILE A 246 -7.14 -6.91 7.49
C ILE A 246 -5.97 -6.02 7.89
N ILE A 247 -4.93 -6.65 8.43
CA ILE A 247 -3.63 -6.02 8.67
C ILE A 247 -2.57 -6.77 7.84
N VAL A 248 -1.88 -6.04 6.97
CA VAL A 248 -0.77 -6.56 6.16
C VAL A 248 0.53 -6.12 6.80
N ILE A 249 1.32 -7.05 7.31
CA ILE A 249 2.59 -6.75 7.97
C ILE A 249 3.74 -6.89 6.97
N ALA A 250 4.44 -5.79 6.70
CA ALA A 250 5.62 -5.77 5.85
C ALA A 250 6.86 -5.41 6.69
N ASN A 251 7.84 -6.31 6.73
CA ASN A 251 9.08 -6.09 7.49
C ASN A 251 10.31 -6.56 6.71
N PRO A 252 11.48 -5.95 6.94
CA PRO A 252 12.71 -6.45 6.36
C PRO A 252 13.11 -7.78 7.00
N VAL A 253 13.67 -8.66 6.18
CA VAL A 253 14.34 -9.91 6.59
C VAL A 253 15.82 -9.74 6.27
N LYS A 254 16.67 -10.00 7.25
CA LYS A 254 18.13 -9.90 7.07
C LYS A 254 18.72 -11.23 6.65
N SER A 255 19.77 -11.18 5.82
CA SER A 255 20.63 -12.35 5.55
C SER A 255 21.40 -12.75 6.82
N ALA A 256 21.92 -13.98 6.84
CA ALA A 256 22.65 -14.52 7.98
C ALA A 256 23.93 -13.71 8.32
N ASP A 257 24.57 -13.14 7.31
CA ASP A 257 25.74 -12.28 7.44
C ASP A 257 25.40 -10.83 7.87
N GLY A 258 24.10 -10.48 7.89
CA GLY A 258 23.63 -9.14 8.23
C GLY A 258 23.89 -8.06 7.17
N LEU A 259 24.55 -8.41 6.04
CA LEU A 259 24.95 -7.46 5.01
C LEU A 259 23.79 -7.11 4.05
N HIS A 260 22.82 -8.02 3.90
CA HIS A 260 21.70 -7.83 3.01
C HIS A 260 20.38 -7.75 3.79
N SER A 261 19.47 -6.92 3.30
CA SER A 261 18.14 -6.77 3.87
C SER A 261 17.09 -6.82 2.76
N PHE A 262 16.17 -7.77 2.87
CA PHE A 262 15.11 -8.01 1.90
C PHE A 262 13.76 -7.65 2.51
N ARG A 263 12.93 -6.86 1.81
CA ARG A 263 11.57 -6.55 2.24
C ARG A 263 10.65 -7.71 1.93
N ARG A 264 9.84 -8.12 2.92
CA ARG A 264 8.87 -9.21 2.77
C ARG A 264 7.55 -8.84 3.44
N VAL A 265 6.43 -9.22 2.82
CA VAL A 265 5.17 -9.32 3.55
C VAL A 265 5.28 -10.53 4.47
N ARG A 266 5.18 -10.29 5.77
CA ARG A 266 5.35 -11.30 6.82
C ARG A 266 4.05 -12.02 7.14
N ASN A 267 2.98 -11.23 7.25
CA ASN A 267 1.66 -11.74 7.61
C ASN A 267 0.59 -10.97 6.85
N ILE A 268 -0.49 -11.65 6.52
CA ILE A 268 -1.79 -11.07 6.20
C ILE A 268 -2.73 -11.59 7.28
N THR A 269 -3.12 -10.72 8.20
CA THR A 269 -3.85 -11.07 9.42
C THR A 269 -5.26 -10.50 9.37
N GLU A 270 -6.25 -11.32 9.62
CA GLU A 270 -7.65 -10.93 9.79
C GLU A 270 -7.90 -10.46 11.22
N VAL A 271 -8.68 -9.39 11.38
CA VAL A 271 -9.19 -8.91 12.67
C VAL A 271 -10.61 -9.38 12.83
N ARG A 272 -10.84 -10.40 13.66
CA ARG A 272 -12.17 -10.91 14.01
C ARG A 272 -12.92 -9.96 14.92
N LYS A 273 -14.22 -10.07 14.98
CA LYS A 273 -15.09 -9.09 15.65
C LYS A 273 -15.64 -9.57 17.01
N HIS A 274 -15.45 -10.85 17.38
CA HIS A 274 -16.07 -11.48 18.56
C HIS A 274 -15.38 -11.17 19.90
N TRP A 275 -14.06 -10.82 19.88
CA TRP A 275 -13.31 -10.52 21.12
C TRP A 275 -13.85 -9.27 21.85
N GLU A 276 -13.70 -9.19 23.17
CA GLU A 276 -14.22 -8.08 23.98
C GLU A 276 -13.11 -7.28 24.65
N GLU A 277 -12.14 -7.94 25.26
CA GLU A 277 -11.10 -7.27 26.04
C GLU A 277 -9.73 -7.29 25.38
N ASP A 278 -9.22 -8.45 25.03
CA ASP A 278 -7.87 -8.63 24.48
C ASP A 278 -7.88 -9.52 23.23
N PRO A 279 -7.71 -8.93 22.05
CA PRO A 279 -7.77 -9.70 20.81
C PRO A 279 -6.70 -10.78 20.69
N LEU A 280 -5.58 -10.67 21.44
CA LEU A 280 -4.56 -11.71 21.42
C LEU A 280 -5.03 -12.97 22.19
N LYS A 281 -5.62 -12.77 23.36
CA LYS A 281 -6.10 -13.87 24.23
C LYS A 281 -7.38 -14.51 23.69
N GLU A 282 -8.20 -13.73 23.03
CA GLU A 282 -9.54 -14.10 22.58
C GLU A 282 -9.58 -14.49 21.07
N ARG A 283 -8.42 -14.80 20.48
CA ARG A 283 -8.32 -15.15 19.05
C ARG A 283 -8.93 -14.10 18.11
N GLY A 284 -8.80 -12.83 18.44
CA GLY A 284 -9.22 -11.71 17.62
C GLY A 284 -8.33 -11.47 16.41
N PHE A 285 -7.14 -12.07 16.38
CA PHE A 285 -6.24 -12.07 15.25
C PHE A 285 -6.08 -13.47 14.67
N VAL A 286 -6.29 -13.60 13.36
CA VAL A 286 -6.12 -14.85 12.64
C VAL A 286 -5.25 -14.59 11.42
N ASP A 287 -4.08 -15.21 11.39
CA ASP A 287 -3.22 -15.12 10.22
C ASP A 287 -3.81 -15.95 9.08
N LEU A 288 -4.13 -15.29 7.98
CA LEU A 288 -4.55 -15.94 6.73
C LEU A 288 -3.33 -16.40 5.94
N MET A 289 -2.23 -15.65 6.02
CA MET A 289 -0.95 -16.01 5.41
C MET A 289 0.19 -15.67 6.34
N THR A 290 1.22 -16.53 6.35
CA THR A 290 2.45 -16.36 7.16
C THR A 290 3.69 -16.58 6.31
N TYR A 291 4.73 -15.80 6.58
CA TYR A 291 5.99 -15.92 5.88
C TYR A 291 6.85 -17.04 6.46
N ASN A 292 7.21 -17.98 5.61
CA ASN A 292 8.13 -19.06 5.93
C ASN A 292 9.57 -18.63 5.61
N VAL A 293 10.35 -18.39 6.66
CA VAL A 293 11.74 -17.92 6.53
C VAL A 293 12.64 -18.92 5.81
N LYS A 294 12.42 -20.23 6.00
CA LYS A 294 13.24 -21.28 5.38
C LYS A 294 13.03 -21.38 3.87
N LYS A 295 11.79 -21.15 3.42
CA LYS A 295 11.41 -21.22 2.01
C LYS A 295 11.49 -19.87 1.30
N ASP A 296 11.72 -18.77 2.05
CA ASP A 296 11.60 -17.38 1.55
C ASP A 296 10.27 -17.15 0.82
N LEU A 297 9.15 -17.60 1.42
CA LEU A 297 7.84 -17.60 0.79
C LEU A 297 6.73 -17.25 1.79
N LEU A 298 5.78 -16.43 1.37
CA LEU A 298 4.52 -16.18 2.08
C LEU A 298 3.54 -17.32 1.77
N GLU A 299 3.20 -18.15 2.75
CA GLU A 299 2.37 -19.35 2.60
C GLU A 299 0.99 -19.15 3.24
N PRO A 300 -0.07 -19.79 2.70
CA PRO A 300 -1.38 -19.79 3.34
C PRO A 300 -1.38 -20.61 4.62
N THR A 301 -2.20 -20.21 5.57
CA THR A 301 -2.48 -20.98 6.78
C THR A 301 -3.62 -21.97 6.56
N ALA A 302 -3.82 -22.90 7.49
CA ALA A 302 -4.95 -23.82 7.45
C ALA A 302 -6.29 -23.07 7.53
N GLU A 303 -6.36 -22.00 8.30
CA GLU A 303 -7.55 -21.16 8.46
C GLU A 303 -7.99 -20.53 7.12
N LEU A 304 -7.04 -20.08 6.31
CA LEU A 304 -7.35 -19.59 4.98
C LEU A 304 -7.82 -20.72 4.06
N VAL A 305 -7.06 -21.82 3.99
CA VAL A 305 -7.35 -22.92 3.06
C VAL A 305 -8.68 -23.59 3.38
N ASN A 306 -9.00 -23.76 4.67
CA ASN A 306 -10.25 -24.39 5.14
C ASN A 306 -11.47 -23.44 5.08
N GLY A 307 -11.28 -22.19 4.66
CA GLY A 307 -12.39 -21.24 4.55
C GLY A 307 -12.89 -20.72 5.90
N GLU A 308 -12.00 -20.58 6.88
CA GLU A 308 -12.40 -20.10 8.21
C GLU A 308 -12.37 -18.56 8.33
N SER A 309 -11.98 -17.85 7.27
CA SER A 309 -11.96 -16.37 7.25
C SER A 309 -13.37 -15.79 7.28
N GLU A 310 -13.66 -15.00 8.31
CA GLU A 310 -14.93 -14.26 8.45
C GLU A 310 -15.02 -13.13 7.42
N THR A 311 -13.91 -12.43 7.17
CA THR A 311 -13.84 -11.34 6.20
C THR A 311 -14.14 -11.81 4.79
N LEU A 312 -13.57 -12.94 4.35
CA LEU A 312 -13.83 -13.50 3.03
C LEU A 312 -15.27 -13.99 2.90
N LYS A 313 -15.84 -14.57 3.97
CA LYS A 313 -17.27 -14.93 4.01
C LYS A 313 -18.18 -13.70 3.92
N MET A 314 -17.83 -12.58 4.59
CA MET A 314 -18.59 -11.34 4.48
C MET A 314 -18.56 -10.77 3.06
N ILE A 315 -17.40 -10.80 2.37
CA ILE A 315 -17.32 -10.40 0.95
C ILE A 315 -18.24 -11.27 0.11
N ALA A 316 -18.14 -12.56 0.28
CA ALA A 316 -18.96 -13.52 -0.48
C ALA A 316 -20.45 -13.33 -0.24
N GLY A 317 -20.86 -13.01 1.00
CA GLY A 317 -22.27 -12.73 1.33
C GLY A 317 -22.89 -11.57 0.55
N ASN A 318 -22.05 -10.65 0.04
CA ASN A 318 -22.44 -9.51 -0.77
C ASN A 318 -22.30 -9.73 -2.29
N VAL A 319 -21.80 -10.89 -2.71
CA VAL A 319 -21.61 -11.24 -4.13
C VAL A 319 -22.45 -12.47 -4.45
N ARG A 320 -23.46 -12.28 -5.29
CA ARG A 320 -24.45 -13.32 -5.60
C ARG A 320 -23.82 -14.66 -6.03
N GLU A 321 -22.79 -14.60 -6.87
CA GLU A 321 -22.11 -15.77 -7.45
C GLU A 321 -21.17 -16.48 -6.46
N LEU A 322 -20.84 -15.86 -5.33
CA LEU A 322 -19.93 -16.39 -4.30
C LEU A 322 -20.64 -16.76 -3.01
N SER A 323 -21.90 -16.34 -2.84
CA SER A 323 -22.62 -16.48 -1.57
C SER A 323 -22.80 -17.94 -1.15
N GLY A 324 -22.28 -18.26 0.04
CA GLY A 324 -22.36 -19.60 0.63
C GLY A 324 -21.44 -20.66 -0.02
N ASN A 325 -20.59 -20.28 -0.97
CA ASN A 325 -19.71 -21.20 -1.69
C ASN A 325 -18.24 -20.85 -1.48
N TRP A 326 -17.60 -21.51 -0.53
CA TRP A 326 -16.17 -21.32 -0.25
C TRP A 326 -15.29 -21.71 -1.45
N ASP A 327 -15.59 -22.79 -2.14
CA ASP A 327 -14.78 -23.23 -3.28
C ASP A 327 -14.75 -22.16 -4.37
N ALA A 328 -15.87 -21.51 -4.65
CA ALA A 328 -15.93 -20.41 -5.61
C ALA A 328 -15.08 -19.20 -5.18
N ILE A 329 -15.05 -18.86 -3.88
CA ILE A 329 -14.19 -17.81 -3.33
C ILE A 329 -12.72 -18.19 -3.52
N TRP A 330 -12.37 -19.38 -3.10
CA TRP A 330 -11.00 -19.88 -3.15
C TRP A 330 -10.49 -19.97 -4.59
N GLU A 331 -11.28 -20.52 -5.50
CA GLU A 331 -10.95 -20.57 -6.92
C GLU A 331 -10.77 -19.17 -7.53
N ASN A 332 -11.54 -18.16 -7.12
CA ASN A 332 -11.38 -16.79 -7.60
C ASN A 332 -10.07 -16.17 -7.09
N ILE A 333 -9.71 -16.41 -5.82
CA ILE A 333 -8.41 -15.98 -5.27
C ILE A 333 -7.26 -16.66 -6.03
N LEU A 334 -7.36 -17.96 -6.30
CA LEU A 334 -6.37 -18.70 -7.07
C LEU A 334 -6.28 -18.20 -8.53
N LEU A 335 -7.39 -17.84 -9.15
CA LEU A 335 -7.41 -17.25 -10.49
C LEU A 335 -6.62 -15.94 -10.51
N ARG A 336 -6.86 -15.03 -9.56
CA ARG A 336 -6.13 -13.76 -9.44
C ARG A 336 -4.64 -13.98 -9.21
N ALA A 337 -4.29 -14.93 -8.34
CA ALA A 337 -2.90 -15.32 -8.11
C ALA A 337 -2.25 -15.81 -9.40
N LYS A 338 -2.91 -16.70 -10.13
CA LYS A 338 -2.42 -17.26 -11.39
C LYS A 338 -2.25 -16.22 -12.49
N ILE A 339 -3.17 -15.25 -12.61
CA ILE A 339 -3.05 -14.13 -13.54
C ILE A 339 -1.78 -13.32 -13.26
N LYS A 340 -1.55 -12.94 -12.00
CA LYS A 340 -0.39 -12.13 -11.61
C LYS A 340 0.93 -12.91 -11.77
N GLU A 341 0.95 -14.18 -11.41
CA GLU A 341 2.11 -15.07 -11.61
C GLU A 341 2.41 -15.25 -13.10
N THR A 342 1.40 -15.52 -13.92
CA THR A 342 1.56 -15.68 -15.38
C THR A 342 2.10 -14.40 -16.02
N LEU A 343 1.65 -13.23 -15.57
CA LEU A 343 2.18 -11.95 -16.03
C LEU A 343 3.68 -11.81 -15.73
N VAL A 344 4.12 -12.18 -14.52
CA VAL A 344 5.53 -12.18 -14.13
C VAL A 344 6.33 -13.17 -14.99
N ASP A 345 5.80 -14.35 -15.20
CA ASP A 345 6.45 -15.36 -16.04
C ASP A 345 6.64 -14.88 -17.48
N TYR A 346 5.62 -14.25 -18.07
CA TYR A 346 5.73 -13.69 -19.41
C TYR A 346 6.71 -12.54 -19.49
N ALA A 347 6.70 -11.64 -18.52
CA ALA A 347 7.66 -10.53 -18.45
C ALA A 347 9.11 -11.02 -18.40
N ASN A 348 9.39 -12.04 -17.59
CA ASN A 348 10.73 -12.62 -17.45
C ASN A 348 11.13 -13.40 -18.70
N LYS A 349 10.27 -14.26 -19.25
CA LYS A 349 10.53 -15.05 -20.47
C LYS A 349 10.73 -14.16 -21.70
N ALA A 350 9.96 -13.08 -21.80
CA ALA A 350 10.07 -12.13 -22.89
C ALA A 350 11.18 -11.08 -22.70
N LYS A 351 11.77 -10.98 -21.49
CA LYS A 351 12.69 -9.91 -21.05
C LYS A 351 12.07 -8.52 -21.16
N MET A 352 10.76 -8.43 -20.91
CA MET A 352 9.95 -7.21 -21.01
C MET A 352 9.42 -6.84 -19.61
N LEU A 353 10.29 -6.32 -18.74
CA LEU A 353 9.93 -5.98 -17.36
C LEU A 353 8.94 -4.81 -17.27
N ASP A 354 8.76 -4.04 -18.33
CA ASP A 354 7.74 -3.00 -18.47
C ASP A 354 6.30 -3.55 -18.37
N LEU A 355 6.09 -4.83 -18.66
CA LEU A 355 4.81 -5.52 -18.44
C LEU A 355 4.41 -5.57 -16.96
N LEU A 356 5.36 -5.43 -16.04
CA LEU A 356 5.10 -5.41 -14.61
C LEU A 356 4.83 -4.00 -14.07
N GLU A 357 5.01 -2.97 -14.90
CA GLU A 357 4.76 -1.58 -14.55
C GLU A 357 3.26 -1.25 -14.52
N ALA A 358 2.89 -0.23 -13.73
CA ALA A 358 1.49 0.13 -13.50
C ALA A 358 0.69 0.35 -14.78
N GLN A 359 1.28 0.95 -15.82
CA GLN A 359 0.62 1.19 -17.11
C GLN A 359 0.06 -0.10 -17.73
N PHE A 360 0.83 -1.19 -17.69
CA PHE A 360 0.38 -2.46 -18.24
C PHE A 360 -0.48 -3.25 -17.26
N VAL A 361 -0.11 -3.22 -15.97
CA VAL A 361 -0.86 -3.94 -14.91
C VAL A 361 -2.29 -3.41 -14.78
N VAL A 362 -2.49 -2.09 -14.87
CA VAL A 362 -3.84 -1.48 -14.88
C VAL A 362 -4.65 -2.00 -16.07
N SER A 363 -4.05 -2.03 -17.27
CA SER A 363 -4.73 -2.58 -18.46
C SER A 363 -5.06 -4.06 -18.31
N SER A 364 -4.19 -4.84 -17.66
CA SER A 364 -4.41 -6.25 -17.35
C SER A 364 -5.55 -6.45 -16.34
N ASN A 365 -5.62 -5.61 -15.29
CA ASN A 365 -6.68 -5.65 -14.30
C ASN A 365 -8.04 -5.28 -14.93
N ASP A 366 -8.08 -4.23 -15.75
CA ASP A 366 -9.32 -3.84 -16.47
C ASP A 366 -9.81 -4.96 -17.39
N GLU A 367 -8.89 -5.61 -18.11
CA GLU A 367 -9.26 -6.70 -19.01
C GLU A 367 -9.76 -7.93 -18.25
N PHE A 368 -9.14 -8.24 -17.10
CA PHE A 368 -9.64 -9.29 -16.20
C PHE A 368 -11.09 -9.01 -15.76
N HIS A 369 -11.40 -7.79 -15.34
CA HIS A 369 -12.77 -7.43 -14.93
C HIS A 369 -13.74 -7.46 -16.11
N ARG A 370 -13.34 -6.93 -17.27
CA ARG A 370 -14.15 -6.94 -18.49
C ARG A 370 -14.50 -8.36 -18.95
N ILE A 371 -13.52 -9.27 -18.93
CA ILE A 371 -13.72 -10.68 -19.30
C ILE A 371 -14.61 -11.35 -18.26
N SER A 372 -14.39 -11.11 -16.97
CA SER A 372 -15.19 -11.69 -15.89
C SER A 372 -16.66 -11.27 -15.99
N ASP A 373 -16.94 -10.00 -16.22
CA ASP A 373 -18.30 -9.49 -16.44
C ASP A 373 -18.96 -10.12 -17.66
N LYS A 374 -18.26 -10.16 -18.79
CA LYS A 374 -18.76 -10.76 -20.04
C LYS A 374 -19.12 -12.21 -19.84
N ILE A 375 -18.23 -13.01 -19.23
CA ILE A 375 -18.47 -14.45 -19.03
C ILE A 375 -19.62 -14.67 -18.04
N ARG A 376 -19.67 -13.89 -16.95
CA ARG A 376 -20.80 -13.95 -16.01
C ARG A 376 -22.13 -13.68 -16.70
N ASP A 377 -22.20 -12.67 -17.58
CA ASP A 377 -23.43 -12.33 -18.30
C ASP A 377 -23.83 -13.41 -19.32
N GLU A 378 -22.86 -14.13 -19.92
CA GLU A 378 -23.12 -15.20 -20.87
C GLU A 378 -23.59 -16.52 -20.21
N VAL A 379 -23.00 -16.92 -19.06
CA VAL A 379 -23.22 -18.24 -18.45
C VAL A 379 -23.86 -18.20 -17.08
N GLY A 380 -24.02 -17.01 -16.46
CA GLY A 380 -24.67 -16.80 -15.17
C GLY A 380 -23.78 -17.04 -13.95
N TYR A 381 -22.51 -17.37 -14.13
CA TYR A 381 -21.53 -17.56 -13.04
C TYR A 381 -20.10 -17.20 -13.50
N LEU A 382 -19.14 -17.19 -12.57
CA LEU A 382 -17.73 -16.93 -12.85
C LEU A 382 -17.03 -18.24 -13.26
N ASP A 383 -16.92 -18.51 -14.57
CA ASP A 383 -16.12 -19.62 -15.07
C ASP A 383 -14.63 -19.26 -15.06
N ASN A 384 -13.95 -19.55 -13.94
CA ASN A 384 -12.56 -19.19 -13.70
C ASN A 384 -11.59 -19.76 -14.75
N LYS A 385 -11.86 -20.94 -15.33
CA LYS A 385 -11.03 -21.55 -16.37
C LYS A 385 -11.14 -20.78 -17.67
N ARG A 386 -12.36 -20.43 -18.05
CA ARG A 386 -12.63 -19.64 -19.26
C ARG A 386 -12.12 -18.22 -19.11
N ILE A 387 -12.31 -17.58 -17.96
CA ILE A 387 -11.77 -16.25 -17.67
C ILE A 387 -10.25 -16.25 -17.85
N PHE A 388 -9.54 -17.21 -17.26
CA PHE A 388 -8.09 -17.31 -17.42
C PHE A 388 -7.69 -17.53 -18.88
N PHE A 389 -8.38 -18.40 -19.61
CA PHE A 389 -8.09 -18.68 -21.02
C PHE A 389 -8.25 -17.46 -21.92
N GLU A 390 -9.34 -16.70 -21.77
CA GLU A 390 -9.57 -15.47 -22.55
C GLU A 390 -8.55 -14.38 -22.19
N TRP A 391 -8.21 -14.24 -20.91
CA TRP A 391 -7.17 -13.30 -20.45
C TRP A 391 -5.77 -13.71 -20.96
N ASP A 392 -5.41 -14.98 -20.91
CA ASP A 392 -4.12 -15.48 -21.43
C ASP A 392 -3.99 -15.26 -22.95
N ASN A 393 -5.06 -15.43 -23.70
CA ASN A 393 -5.09 -15.09 -25.12
C ASN A 393 -4.93 -13.59 -25.37
N TRP A 394 -5.52 -12.75 -24.52
CA TRP A 394 -5.36 -11.31 -24.61
C TRP A 394 -3.91 -10.88 -24.36
N ILE A 395 -3.29 -11.32 -23.27
CA ILE A 395 -1.91 -10.93 -22.94
C ILE A 395 -0.92 -11.39 -24.00
N ARG A 396 -1.08 -12.59 -24.56
CA ARG A 396 -0.23 -13.08 -25.66
C ARG A 396 -0.29 -12.18 -26.89
N ARG A 397 -1.46 -11.66 -27.21
CA ARG A 397 -1.65 -10.69 -28.31
C ARG A 397 -0.97 -9.36 -28.02
N GLU A 398 -1.10 -8.85 -26.80
CA GLU A 398 -0.47 -7.59 -26.38
C GLU A 398 1.07 -7.69 -26.37
N ILE A 399 1.64 -8.79 -25.94
CA ILE A 399 3.09 -9.04 -25.99
C ILE A 399 3.57 -9.08 -27.45
N LYS A 400 2.83 -9.72 -28.35
CA LYS A 400 3.18 -9.75 -29.78
C LYS A 400 3.17 -8.34 -30.38
N LYS A 401 2.14 -7.54 -30.14
CA LYS A 401 2.07 -6.16 -30.63
C LYS A 401 3.30 -5.35 -30.21
N ARG A 402 3.68 -5.43 -28.91
CA ARG A 402 4.83 -4.70 -28.37
C ARG A 402 6.20 -5.16 -28.87
N ARG A 403 6.33 -6.39 -29.36
CA ARG A 403 7.58 -6.88 -29.95
C ARG A 403 7.82 -6.36 -31.38
N PHE A 404 6.77 -5.92 -32.06
CA PHE A 404 6.83 -5.44 -33.43
C PHE A 404 6.60 -3.92 -33.56
N SER A 405 6.33 -3.22 -32.45
CA SER A 405 6.35 -1.75 -32.34
C SER A 405 7.70 -1.28 -31.81
#